data_1f63ec9c3ff2e1fa4d1e839484d833e6
#
_entry.id   1f63ec9c3ff2e1fa4d1e839484d833e6
#
_cell.length_a   1.000
_cell.length_b   1.000
_cell.length_c   1.000
_cell.angle_alpha   90.00
_cell.angle_beta   90.00
_cell.angle_gamma   90.00
#
_symmetry.space_group_name_H-M   'P 1'
#
loop_
_entity.id
_entity.type
_entity.pdbx_description
1 polymer ?
#
loop_
_entity_poly.entity_id
_entity_poly.type
_entity_poly.pdbx_seq_one_letter_code
_entity_poly.pdbx_strand_id
1 'polypeptide(L)'
;MKRNQTRRLTLAAMMGAVSFVLMYFSFSVPVLSPVADFDLSALPDLIGGFVLGPVGAVEIIAVKVLLKLVFKGTSSMFTGEVQKFLLCTAYALPAVLYYQKHRTKHGAAVGLALGTVCGVIVAVLTNVFLIFPAYMALYGMDWAAIVQMCTAVNPWITSVPTMVAFSIVPFNVISFSVTSILAMLLYKKISVPLKKFAMIG
;
A
#
# COMPACT_ATOMS: atom_id res chain seq x y z
N MET A 1 24.70 3.86 -21.31
CA MET A 1 23.35 4.20 -20.85
C MET A 1 22.41 2.98 -20.70
N LYS A 2 22.30 2.07 -21.68
CA LYS A 2 21.39 0.90 -21.63
C LYS A 2 21.60 -0.03 -20.40
N ARG A 3 22.86 -0.31 -20.00
CA ARG A 3 23.18 -1.25 -18.88
C ARG A 3 22.66 -0.77 -17.52
N ASN A 4 22.65 0.53 -17.24
CA ASN A 4 22.14 1.06 -15.97
C ASN A 4 20.61 1.06 -15.94
N GLN A 5 19.94 1.27 -17.07
CA GLN A 5 18.48 1.15 -17.17
C GLN A 5 18.02 -0.28 -16.94
N THR A 6 18.69 -1.27 -17.55
CA THR A 6 18.39 -2.69 -17.33
C THR A 6 18.53 -3.07 -15.87
N ARG A 7 19.61 -2.65 -15.18
CA ARG A 7 19.80 -2.95 -13.74
C ARG A 7 18.72 -2.32 -12.87
N ARG A 8 18.29 -1.09 -13.17
CA ARG A 8 17.21 -0.42 -12.45
C ARG A 8 15.89 -1.17 -12.62
N LEU A 9 15.56 -1.57 -13.84
CA LEU A 9 14.35 -2.33 -14.15
C LEU A 9 14.38 -3.72 -13.48
N THR A 10 15.53 -4.41 -13.52
CA THR A 10 15.71 -5.69 -12.82
C THR A 10 15.49 -5.53 -11.32
N LEU A 11 16.04 -4.46 -10.72
CA LEU A 11 15.84 -4.19 -9.30
C LEU A 11 14.38 -3.89 -8.97
N ALA A 12 13.69 -3.11 -9.81
CA ALA A 12 12.26 -2.85 -9.63
C ALA A 12 11.44 -4.15 -9.72
N ALA A 13 11.74 -5.02 -10.68
CA ALA A 13 11.09 -6.32 -10.82
C ALA A 13 11.33 -7.23 -9.60
N MET A 14 12.58 -7.30 -9.11
CA MET A 14 12.92 -8.07 -7.90
C MET A 14 12.19 -7.55 -6.66
N MET A 15 12.19 -6.23 -6.46
CA MET A 15 11.47 -5.61 -5.33
C MET A 15 9.95 -5.81 -5.46
N GLY A 16 9.39 -5.76 -6.67
CA GLY A 16 7.99 -6.07 -6.94
C GLY A 16 7.64 -7.52 -6.63
N ALA A 17 8.52 -8.47 -6.96
CA ALA A 17 8.34 -9.88 -6.61
C ALA A 17 8.38 -10.09 -5.08
N VAL A 18 9.33 -9.47 -4.37
CA VAL A 18 9.37 -9.52 -2.88
C VAL A 18 8.10 -8.87 -2.29
N SER A 19 7.65 -7.76 -2.85
CA SER A 19 6.43 -7.09 -2.44
C SER A 19 5.20 -7.99 -2.63
N PHE A 20 5.11 -8.71 -3.77
CA PHE A 20 4.07 -9.69 -4.02
C PHE A 20 4.08 -10.83 -3.00
N VAL A 21 5.26 -11.39 -2.69
CA VAL A 21 5.39 -12.45 -1.67
C VAL A 21 4.89 -11.97 -0.31
N LEU A 22 5.25 -10.76 0.13
CA LEU A 22 4.75 -10.20 1.37
C LEU A 22 3.23 -9.94 1.34
N MET A 23 2.68 -9.58 0.19
CA MET A 23 1.23 -9.45 0.00
C MET A 23 0.51 -10.80 0.07
N TYR A 24 1.16 -11.88 -0.37
CA TYR A 24 0.58 -13.22 -0.30
C TYR A 24 0.41 -13.69 1.16
N PHE A 25 1.31 -13.29 2.05
CA PHE A 25 1.24 -13.53 3.50
C PHE A 25 0.40 -12.47 4.23
N SER A 26 -0.68 -11.99 3.60
CA SER A 26 -1.64 -11.11 4.27
C SER A 26 -2.43 -11.89 5.32
N PHE A 27 -2.82 -11.19 6.38
CA PHE A 27 -3.71 -11.73 7.41
C PHE A 27 -4.81 -10.73 7.74
N SER A 28 -5.99 -11.27 8.00
CA SER A 28 -7.12 -10.45 8.38
C SER A 28 -7.02 -10.06 9.86
N VAL A 29 -7.36 -8.80 10.15
CA VAL A 29 -7.49 -8.29 11.53
C VAL A 29 -8.95 -7.85 11.72
N PRO A 30 -9.87 -8.79 11.97
CA PRO A 30 -11.32 -8.53 11.97
C PRO A 30 -11.73 -7.40 12.92
N VAL A 31 -11.05 -7.27 14.07
CA VAL A 31 -11.32 -6.23 15.07
C VAL A 31 -11.12 -4.81 14.51
N LEU A 32 -10.20 -4.63 13.57
CA LEU A 32 -9.94 -3.34 12.93
C LEU A 32 -10.75 -3.17 11.64
N SER A 33 -10.79 -4.21 10.81
CA SER A 33 -11.57 -4.20 9.57
C SER A 33 -11.91 -5.64 9.15
N PRO A 34 -13.19 -5.98 9.01
CA PRO A 34 -13.60 -7.30 8.53
C PRO A 34 -13.39 -7.51 7.03
N VAL A 35 -13.12 -6.45 6.28
CA VAL A 35 -13.03 -6.47 4.81
C VAL A 35 -11.64 -6.18 4.27
N ALA A 36 -10.67 -5.82 5.13
CA ALA A 36 -9.32 -5.47 4.71
C ALA A 36 -8.28 -6.36 5.39
N ASP A 37 -7.35 -6.86 4.58
CA ASP A 37 -6.21 -7.64 5.05
C ASP A 37 -5.00 -6.75 5.30
N PHE A 38 -4.33 -7.01 6.42
CA PHE A 38 -3.05 -6.40 6.74
C PHE A 38 -1.92 -7.14 6.05
N ASP A 39 -1.07 -6.43 5.35
CA ASP A 39 0.16 -6.95 4.77
C ASP A 39 1.30 -5.93 4.81
N LEU A 40 2.53 -6.41 4.66
CA LEU A 40 3.74 -5.59 4.66
C LEU A 40 4.26 -5.31 3.24
N SER A 41 3.45 -5.52 2.22
CA SER A 41 3.88 -5.38 0.81
C SER A 41 4.29 -3.96 0.44
N ALA A 42 3.79 -2.95 1.15
CA ALA A 42 4.20 -1.56 0.93
C ALA A 42 5.64 -1.26 1.43
N LEU A 43 6.25 -2.16 2.21
CA LEU A 43 7.62 -1.98 2.70
C LEU A 43 8.67 -2.05 1.57
N PRO A 44 8.69 -3.07 0.69
CA PRO A 44 9.58 -3.05 -0.48
C PRO A 44 9.27 -1.91 -1.45
N ASP A 45 8.00 -1.50 -1.60
CA ASP A 45 7.60 -0.36 -2.43
C ASP A 45 8.30 0.93 -1.98
N LEU A 46 8.33 1.19 -0.66
CA LEU A 46 9.00 2.34 -0.07
C LEU A 46 10.53 2.25 -0.19
N ILE A 47 11.11 1.11 0.22
CA ILE A 47 12.58 0.93 0.22
C ILE A 47 13.11 1.03 -1.22
N GLY A 48 12.45 0.36 -2.15
CA GLY A 48 12.78 0.44 -3.57
C GLY A 48 12.57 1.84 -4.13
N GLY A 49 11.47 2.50 -3.75
CA GLY A 49 11.19 3.89 -4.13
C GLY A 49 12.25 4.88 -3.62
N PHE A 50 12.72 4.74 -2.39
CA PHE A 50 13.80 5.57 -1.85
C PHE A 50 15.13 5.37 -2.59
N VAL A 51 15.36 4.20 -3.18
CA VAL A 51 16.56 3.89 -3.96
C VAL A 51 16.40 4.29 -5.43
N LEU A 52 15.30 3.90 -6.08
CA LEU A 52 15.05 4.06 -7.51
C LEU A 52 14.34 5.37 -7.87
N GLY A 53 13.73 6.03 -6.88
CA GLY A 53 12.95 7.24 -7.09
C GLY A 53 11.45 6.96 -7.30
N PRO A 54 10.64 8.02 -7.54
CA PRO A 54 9.18 7.91 -7.62
C PRO A 54 8.71 7.01 -8.77
N VAL A 55 9.36 7.06 -9.92
CA VAL A 55 9.03 6.17 -11.05
C VAL A 55 9.30 4.71 -10.66
N GLY A 56 10.45 4.43 -10.02
CA GLY A 56 10.76 3.08 -9.54
C GLY A 56 9.77 2.57 -8.50
N ALA A 57 9.24 3.43 -7.62
CA ALA A 57 8.18 3.05 -6.68
C ALA A 57 6.92 2.58 -7.41
N VAL A 58 6.48 3.33 -8.43
CA VAL A 58 5.30 2.97 -9.23
C VAL A 58 5.53 1.68 -10.03
N GLU A 59 6.73 1.50 -10.61
CA GLU A 59 7.11 0.26 -11.30
C GLU A 59 7.03 -0.95 -10.36
N ILE A 60 7.55 -0.86 -9.14
CA ILE A 60 7.49 -1.93 -8.12
C ILE A 60 6.05 -2.26 -7.78
N ILE A 61 5.21 -1.25 -7.52
CA ILE A 61 3.79 -1.42 -7.21
C ILE A 61 3.04 -2.06 -8.38
N ALA A 62 3.33 -1.63 -9.61
CA ALA A 62 2.73 -2.22 -10.81
C ALA A 62 3.09 -3.70 -10.95
N VAL A 63 4.38 -4.05 -10.82
CA VAL A 63 4.84 -5.45 -10.87
C VAL A 63 4.16 -6.29 -9.80
N LYS A 64 4.08 -5.81 -8.55
CA LYS A 64 3.38 -6.49 -7.46
C LYS A 64 1.92 -6.81 -7.80
N VAL A 65 1.18 -5.82 -8.29
CA VAL A 65 -0.25 -5.96 -8.61
C VAL A 65 -0.44 -6.90 -9.81
N LEU A 66 0.41 -6.80 -10.84
CA LEU A 66 0.39 -7.72 -11.98
C LEU A 66 0.68 -9.15 -11.56
N LEU A 67 1.68 -9.39 -10.71
CA LEU A 67 1.97 -10.72 -10.18
C LEU A 67 0.78 -11.28 -9.39
N LYS A 68 0.13 -10.45 -8.57
CA LYS A 68 -1.11 -10.88 -7.88
C LYS A 68 -2.17 -11.34 -8.86
N LEU A 69 -2.41 -10.57 -9.93
CA LEU A 69 -3.38 -10.94 -10.96
C LEU A 69 -3.06 -12.26 -11.63
N VAL A 70 -1.78 -12.50 -11.96
CA VAL A 70 -1.34 -13.72 -12.64
C VAL A 70 -1.44 -14.95 -11.73
N PHE A 71 -1.01 -14.84 -10.46
CA PHE A 71 -0.90 -16.00 -9.56
C PHE A 71 -2.13 -16.25 -8.68
N LYS A 72 -2.86 -15.22 -8.30
CA LYS A 72 -4.03 -15.32 -7.40
C LYS A 72 -5.36 -15.02 -8.11
N GLY A 73 -5.30 -14.42 -9.30
CA GLY A 73 -6.48 -13.95 -10.02
C GLY A 73 -7.15 -12.78 -9.33
N THR A 74 -8.39 -12.49 -9.73
CA THR A 74 -9.23 -11.47 -9.11
C THR A 74 -10.55 -12.07 -8.63
N SER A 75 -10.93 -11.75 -7.40
CA SER A 75 -12.26 -12.06 -6.83
C SER A 75 -13.20 -10.84 -6.82
N SER A 76 -12.68 -9.67 -7.18
CA SER A 76 -13.37 -8.38 -7.05
C SER A 76 -13.55 -7.65 -8.39
N MET A 77 -13.53 -8.36 -9.51
CA MET A 77 -13.56 -7.78 -10.88
C MET A 77 -12.55 -6.62 -11.04
N PHE A 78 -11.32 -6.84 -10.62
CA PHE A 78 -10.19 -5.90 -10.68
C PHE A 78 -10.30 -4.66 -9.76
N THR A 79 -11.42 -4.43 -9.06
CA THR A 79 -11.57 -3.25 -8.20
C THR A 79 -10.59 -3.25 -7.02
N GLY A 80 -10.35 -4.42 -6.42
CA GLY A 80 -9.38 -4.56 -5.33
C GLY A 80 -7.94 -4.35 -5.79
N GLU A 81 -7.58 -4.75 -7.00
CA GLU A 81 -6.26 -4.55 -7.61
C GLU A 81 -6.03 -3.07 -7.92
N VAL A 82 -7.03 -2.41 -8.51
CA VAL A 82 -6.99 -0.97 -8.78
C VAL A 82 -6.87 -0.19 -7.46
N GLN A 83 -7.67 -0.55 -6.45
CA GLN A 83 -7.57 0.05 -5.12
C GLN A 83 -6.17 -0.12 -4.54
N LYS A 84 -5.61 -1.34 -4.56
CA LYS A 84 -4.28 -1.62 -4.01
C LYS A 84 -3.21 -0.80 -4.72
N PHE A 85 -3.28 -0.69 -6.04
CA PHE A 85 -2.37 0.15 -6.83
C PHE A 85 -2.46 1.62 -6.43
N LEU A 86 -3.68 2.18 -6.39
CA LEU A 86 -3.91 3.58 -6.01
C LEU A 86 -3.45 3.87 -4.58
N LEU A 87 -3.78 2.99 -3.64
CA LEU A 87 -3.47 3.12 -2.24
C LEU A 87 -1.96 3.11 -1.98
N CYS A 88 -1.26 2.09 -2.50
CA CYS A 88 0.19 1.99 -2.36
C CYS A 88 0.91 3.15 -3.05
N THR A 89 0.41 3.60 -4.20
CA THR A 89 0.97 4.75 -4.93
C THR A 89 0.77 6.04 -4.14
N ALA A 90 -0.42 6.29 -3.61
CA ALA A 90 -0.73 7.47 -2.80
C ALA A 90 0.08 7.52 -1.49
N TYR A 91 0.43 6.36 -0.92
CA TYR A 91 1.31 6.25 0.23
C TYR A 91 2.78 6.45 -0.15
N ALA A 92 3.27 5.77 -1.18
CA ALA A 92 4.69 5.75 -1.50
C ALA A 92 5.18 7.03 -2.20
N LEU A 93 4.40 7.61 -3.12
CA LEU A 93 4.85 8.76 -3.90
C LEU A 93 5.19 9.99 -3.06
N PRO A 94 4.33 10.49 -2.15
CA PRO A 94 4.66 11.64 -1.32
C PRO A 94 5.87 11.37 -0.43
N ALA A 95 5.97 10.15 0.13
CA ALA A 95 7.09 9.73 0.96
C ALA A 95 8.41 9.78 0.17
N VAL A 96 8.43 9.22 -1.02
CA VAL A 96 9.62 9.16 -1.88
C VAL A 96 10.00 10.54 -2.40
N LEU A 97 9.05 11.33 -2.88
CA LEU A 97 9.28 12.67 -3.40
C LEU A 97 9.84 13.62 -2.33
N TYR A 98 9.27 13.60 -1.14
CA TYR A 98 9.76 14.41 -0.03
C TYR A 98 11.16 13.97 0.41
N TYR A 99 11.38 12.65 0.55
CA TYR A 99 12.70 12.12 0.90
C TYR A 99 13.77 12.45 -0.14
N GLN A 100 13.46 12.46 -1.43
CA GLN A 100 14.43 12.80 -2.46
C GLN A 100 14.93 14.26 -2.35
N LYS A 101 14.07 15.17 -1.91
CA LYS A 101 14.42 16.56 -1.67
C LYS A 101 15.18 16.73 -0.36
N HIS A 102 14.87 15.93 0.65
CA HIS A 102 15.42 16.02 2.02
C HIS A 102 15.98 14.66 2.45
N ARG A 103 17.17 14.30 1.95
CA ARG A 103 17.82 13.00 2.19
C ARG A 103 18.40 12.86 3.61
N THR A 104 17.57 13.13 4.61
CA THR A 104 17.88 13.00 6.04
C THR A 104 16.93 12.01 6.70
N LYS A 105 17.25 11.55 7.92
CA LYS A 105 16.32 10.72 8.70
C LYS A 105 15.01 11.46 8.99
N HIS A 106 15.10 12.76 9.30
CA HIS A 106 13.93 13.61 9.52
C HIS A 106 13.10 13.75 8.24
N GLY A 107 13.76 13.98 7.09
CA GLY A 107 13.08 14.03 5.80
C GLY A 107 12.35 12.72 5.44
N ALA A 108 12.94 11.57 5.79
CA ALA A 108 12.25 10.28 5.63
C ALA A 108 11.00 10.20 6.52
N ALA A 109 11.11 10.58 7.80
CA ALA A 109 9.99 10.54 8.74
C ALA A 109 8.83 11.46 8.30
N VAL A 110 9.14 12.70 7.92
CA VAL A 110 8.12 13.65 7.40
C VAL A 110 7.49 13.13 6.11
N GLY A 111 8.31 12.62 5.19
CA GLY A 111 7.81 12.03 3.95
C GLY A 111 6.86 10.86 4.19
N LEU A 112 7.20 9.96 5.12
CA LEU A 112 6.35 8.82 5.51
C LEU A 112 5.05 9.28 6.18
N ALA A 113 5.10 10.31 7.02
CA ALA A 113 3.90 10.90 7.62
C ALA A 113 2.97 11.49 6.54
N LEU A 114 3.51 12.25 5.58
CA LEU A 114 2.75 12.76 4.43
C LEU A 114 2.17 11.62 3.59
N GLY A 115 2.96 10.59 3.32
CA GLY A 115 2.50 9.38 2.61
C GLY A 115 1.35 8.70 3.35
N THR A 116 1.45 8.55 4.68
CA THR A 116 0.38 7.98 5.50
C THR A 116 -0.91 8.78 5.38
N VAL A 117 -0.83 10.11 5.50
CA VAL A 117 -2.02 10.97 5.36
C VAL A 117 -2.65 10.84 3.97
N CYS A 118 -1.85 10.92 2.90
CA CYS A 118 -2.35 10.75 1.53
C CYS A 118 -2.93 9.35 1.31
N GLY A 119 -2.26 8.31 1.81
CA GLY A 119 -2.73 6.94 1.72
C GLY A 119 -4.08 6.73 2.42
N VAL A 120 -4.25 7.29 3.63
CA VAL A 120 -5.52 7.22 4.38
C VAL A 120 -6.65 7.95 3.64
N ILE A 121 -6.39 9.14 3.08
CA ILE A 121 -7.37 9.87 2.30
C ILE A 121 -7.82 9.03 1.09
N VAL A 122 -6.87 8.50 0.33
CA VAL A 122 -7.17 7.64 -0.83
C VAL A 122 -7.86 6.35 -0.41
N ALA A 123 -7.52 5.79 0.76
CA ALA A 123 -8.22 4.62 1.30
C ALA A 123 -9.71 4.91 1.56
N VAL A 124 -10.02 6.04 2.18
CA VAL A 124 -11.41 6.45 2.41
C VAL A 124 -12.15 6.65 1.09
N LEU A 125 -11.56 7.41 0.16
CA LEU A 125 -12.18 7.69 -1.13
C LEU A 125 -12.42 6.40 -1.94
N THR A 126 -11.41 5.54 -2.03
CA THR A 126 -11.54 4.30 -2.81
C THR A 126 -12.48 3.28 -2.17
N ASN A 127 -12.55 3.21 -0.84
CA ASN A 127 -13.54 2.34 -0.20
C ASN A 127 -14.96 2.84 -0.46
N VAL A 128 -15.23 4.13 -0.25
CA VAL A 128 -16.58 4.69 -0.39
C VAL A 128 -17.05 4.72 -1.84
N PHE A 129 -16.18 5.12 -2.79
CA PHE A 129 -16.57 5.36 -4.18
C PHE A 129 -16.23 4.21 -5.14
N LEU A 130 -15.38 3.27 -4.77
CA LEU A 130 -14.97 2.18 -5.64
C LEU A 130 -15.35 0.81 -5.05
N ILE A 131 -14.87 0.48 -3.86
CA ILE A 131 -14.99 -0.88 -3.30
C ILE A 131 -16.42 -1.18 -2.87
N PHE A 132 -17.04 -0.34 -2.07
CA PHE A 132 -18.40 -0.62 -1.61
C PHE A 132 -19.44 -0.61 -2.73
N PRO A 133 -19.44 0.35 -3.70
CA PRO A 133 -20.29 0.24 -4.88
C PRO A 133 -20.02 -1.03 -5.71
N ALA A 134 -18.77 -1.45 -5.83
CA ALA A 134 -18.45 -2.70 -6.52
C ALA A 134 -19.01 -3.93 -5.77
N TYR A 135 -18.92 -3.96 -4.44
CA TYR A 135 -19.49 -5.04 -3.64
C TYR A 135 -21.01 -5.08 -3.72
N MET A 136 -21.68 -3.93 -3.74
CA MET A 136 -23.12 -3.84 -3.97
C MET A 136 -23.51 -4.44 -5.33
N ALA A 137 -22.76 -4.07 -6.38
CA ALA A 137 -23.02 -4.58 -7.72
C ALA A 137 -22.71 -6.07 -7.90
N LEU A 138 -21.64 -6.58 -7.27
CA LEU A 138 -21.17 -7.96 -7.43
C LEU A 138 -21.92 -8.97 -6.58
N TYR A 139 -22.23 -8.59 -5.33
CA TYR A 139 -22.80 -9.50 -4.33
C TYR A 139 -24.26 -9.20 -4.01
N GLY A 140 -24.87 -8.20 -4.67
CA GLY A 140 -26.24 -7.79 -4.40
C GLY A 140 -26.44 -7.23 -2.98
N MET A 141 -25.37 -6.73 -2.35
CA MET A 141 -25.39 -6.15 -1.02
C MET A 141 -25.93 -4.72 -1.09
N ASP A 142 -26.55 -4.25 -0.01
CA ASP A 142 -26.85 -2.85 0.18
C ASP A 142 -25.92 -2.21 1.23
N TRP A 143 -26.01 -0.89 1.41
CA TRP A 143 -25.22 -0.18 2.42
C TRP A 143 -25.46 -0.70 3.84
N ALA A 144 -26.70 -1.12 4.13
CA ALA A 144 -27.07 -1.65 5.44
C ALA A 144 -26.35 -2.96 5.72
N ALA A 145 -26.27 -3.88 4.75
CA ALA A 145 -25.56 -5.14 4.87
C ALA A 145 -24.04 -4.93 5.10
N ILE A 146 -23.42 -3.99 4.37
CA ILE A 146 -21.99 -3.67 4.54
C ILE A 146 -21.73 -3.11 5.94
N VAL A 147 -22.57 -2.17 6.41
CA VAL A 147 -22.46 -1.61 7.76
C VAL A 147 -22.67 -2.69 8.81
N GLN A 148 -23.64 -3.57 8.63
CA GLN A 148 -23.95 -4.66 9.56
C GLN A 148 -22.78 -5.64 9.73
N MET A 149 -22.05 -5.96 8.66
CA MET A 149 -20.82 -6.77 8.75
C MET A 149 -19.79 -6.12 9.67
N CYS A 150 -19.64 -4.80 9.59
CA CYS A 150 -18.73 -4.05 10.46
C CYS A 150 -19.26 -3.91 11.89
N THR A 151 -20.59 -3.73 12.06
CA THR A 151 -21.24 -3.63 13.37
C THR A 151 -21.10 -4.93 14.17
N ALA A 152 -21.12 -6.09 13.51
CA ALA A 152 -20.92 -7.39 14.15
C ALA A 152 -19.56 -7.51 14.86
N VAL A 153 -18.56 -6.75 14.42
CA VAL A 153 -17.20 -6.74 14.98
C VAL A 153 -16.99 -5.54 15.91
N ASN A 154 -17.57 -4.40 15.57
CA ASN A 154 -17.47 -3.17 16.36
C ASN A 154 -18.84 -2.49 16.48
N PRO A 155 -19.51 -2.59 17.65
CA PRO A 155 -20.85 -2.01 17.87
C PRO A 155 -20.95 -0.50 17.70
N TRP A 156 -19.83 0.22 17.68
CA TRP A 156 -19.78 1.68 17.46
C TRP A 156 -20.03 2.07 16.00
N ILE A 157 -20.00 1.07 15.09
CA ILE A 157 -20.24 1.27 13.67
C ILE A 157 -21.73 1.08 13.41
N THR A 158 -22.44 2.18 13.25
CA THR A 158 -23.89 2.21 13.01
C THR A 158 -24.27 2.83 11.66
N SER A 159 -23.31 3.39 10.97
CA SER A 159 -23.53 4.13 9.72
C SER A 159 -22.24 4.17 8.88
N VAL A 160 -22.34 4.59 7.61
CA VAL A 160 -21.16 4.74 6.73
C VAL A 160 -20.13 5.72 7.31
N PRO A 161 -20.48 6.90 7.84
CA PRO A 161 -19.48 7.77 8.47
C PRO A 161 -18.78 7.14 9.67
N THR A 162 -19.52 6.43 10.53
CA THR A 162 -18.90 5.74 11.69
C THR A 162 -18.04 4.56 11.26
N MET A 163 -18.38 3.86 10.18
CA MET A 163 -17.54 2.83 9.57
C MET A 163 -16.23 3.42 9.03
N VAL A 164 -16.27 4.57 8.37
CA VAL A 164 -15.06 5.28 7.94
C VAL A 164 -14.20 5.64 9.15
N ALA A 165 -14.79 6.23 10.19
CA ALA A 165 -14.07 6.73 11.37
C ALA A 165 -13.49 5.60 12.25
N PHE A 166 -14.19 4.49 12.42
CA PHE A 166 -13.83 3.43 13.37
C PHE A 166 -13.27 2.15 12.73
N SER A 167 -13.32 2.02 11.40
CA SER A 167 -12.73 0.88 10.69
C SER A 167 -11.70 1.34 9.66
N ILE A 168 -12.09 2.05 8.61
CA ILE A 168 -11.22 2.35 7.47
C ILE A 168 -10.02 3.22 7.89
N VAL A 169 -10.27 4.33 8.59
CA VAL A 169 -9.21 5.26 9.00
C VAL A 169 -8.24 4.61 9.98
N PRO A 170 -8.67 4.01 11.11
CA PRO A 170 -7.75 3.40 12.07
C PRO A 170 -6.94 2.26 11.45
N PHE A 171 -7.58 1.39 10.65
CA PHE A 171 -6.89 0.30 9.97
C PHE A 171 -5.74 0.81 9.09
N ASN A 172 -6.00 1.80 8.23
CA ASN A 172 -4.99 2.31 7.31
C ASN A 172 -3.90 3.13 8.04
N VAL A 173 -4.27 3.90 9.08
CA VAL A 173 -3.29 4.61 9.93
C VAL A 173 -2.34 3.63 10.59
N ILE A 174 -2.84 2.55 11.19
CA ILE A 174 -2.01 1.52 11.84
C ILE A 174 -1.14 0.82 10.79
N SER A 175 -1.72 0.36 9.68
CA SER A 175 -1.03 -0.36 8.62
C SER A 175 0.14 0.47 8.04
N PHE A 176 -0.11 1.71 7.67
CA PHE A 176 0.93 2.59 7.12
C PHE A 176 1.94 3.03 8.18
N SER A 177 1.53 3.21 9.44
CA SER A 177 2.46 3.55 10.52
C SER A 177 3.42 2.41 10.82
N VAL A 178 2.93 1.18 10.93
CA VAL A 178 3.78 -0.02 11.11
C VAL A 178 4.76 -0.15 9.94
N THR A 179 4.27 -0.04 8.71
CA THR A 179 5.13 -0.08 7.52
C THR A 179 6.17 1.03 7.52
N SER A 180 5.80 2.24 7.93
CA SER A 180 6.71 3.40 8.02
C SER A 180 7.82 3.16 9.05
N ILE A 181 7.48 2.65 10.23
CA ILE A 181 8.46 2.32 11.28
C ILE A 181 9.43 1.26 10.78
N LEU A 182 8.93 0.18 10.19
CA LEU A 182 9.76 -0.88 9.61
C LEU A 182 10.65 -0.35 8.49
N ALA A 183 10.12 0.51 7.61
CA ALA A 183 10.91 1.13 6.56
C ALA A 183 12.06 1.97 7.12
N MET A 184 11.83 2.76 8.15
CA MET A 184 12.88 3.56 8.81
C MET A 184 13.96 2.68 9.45
N LEU A 185 13.58 1.57 10.07
CA LEU A 185 14.52 0.64 10.72
C LEU A 185 15.37 -0.11 9.70
N LEU A 186 14.75 -0.59 8.63
CA LEU A 186 15.38 -1.49 7.64
C LEU A 186 16.08 -0.73 6.50
N TYR A 187 15.66 0.51 6.21
CA TYR A 187 16.15 1.25 5.04
C TYR A 187 17.67 1.31 4.96
N LYS A 188 18.37 1.64 6.05
CA LYS A 188 19.83 1.75 6.03
C LYS A 188 20.51 0.43 5.69
N LYS A 189 20.00 -0.69 6.22
CA LYS A 189 20.58 -2.02 5.99
C LYS A 189 20.37 -2.51 4.57
N ILE A 190 19.20 -2.25 4.01
CA ILE A 190 18.76 -2.77 2.71
C ILE A 190 19.17 -1.82 1.57
N SER A 191 19.14 -0.51 1.75
CA SER A 191 19.42 0.46 0.69
C SER A 191 20.87 0.44 0.20
N VAL A 192 21.83 0.11 1.05
CA VAL A 192 23.25 0.09 0.67
C VAL A 192 23.54 -0.98 -0.40
N PRO A 193 23.19 -2.28 -0.20
CA PRO A 193 23.38 -3.28 -1.23
C PRO A 193 22.56 -3.00 -2.50
N LEU A 194 21.32 -2.48 -2.36
CA LEU A 194 20.48 -2.15 -3.51
C LEU A 194 21.10 -1.05 -4.38
N LYS A 195 21.64 0.00 -3.76
CA LYS A 195 22.34 1.09 -4.48
C LYS A 195 23.56 0.58 -5.21
N LYS A 196 24.37 -0.28 -4.57
CA LYS A 196 25.53 -0.91 -5.23
C LYS A 196 25.12 -1.74 -6.43
N PHE A 197 24.05 -2.54 -6.33
CA PHE A 197 23.53 -3.31 -7.45
C PHE A 197 23.04 -2.43 -8.61
N ALA A 198 22.27 -1.40 -8.31
CA ALA A 198 21.74 -0.47 -9.30
C ALA A 198 22.80 0.48 -9.85
N MET A 199 24.02 0.53 -9.27
CA MET A 199 25.07 1.54 -9.59
C MET A 199 24.56 2.98 -9.49
N ILE A 200 23.71 3.24 -8.53
CA ILE A 200 23.23 4.57 -8.18
C ILE A 200 24.10 5.06 -7.03
N GLY A 201 25.05 5.92 -7.37
CA GLY A 201 25.92 6.59 -6.42
C GLY A 201 25.31 7.87 -5.87
#